data_f7239b36e58d7310e60e4ac7adcad429
#
_entry.id   f7239b36e58d7310e60e4ac7adcad429
#
_cell.length_a   1.000
_cell.length_b   1.000
_cell.length_c   1.000
_cell.angle_alpha   90.00
_cell.angle_beta   90.00
_cell.angle_gamma   90.00
#
_symmetry.space_group_name_H-M   'P 1'
#
loop_
_entity.id
_entity.type
_entity.pdbx_description
1 polymer ?
#
loop_
_entity_poly.entity_id
_entity_poly.type
_entity_poly.pdbx_seq_one_letter_code
_entity_poly.pdbx_strand_id
1 'polypeptide(L)'
;MAYLRRTVDTELDELFDDVPAIAIDGPKAVGKTTTAQHRAEGTLRLDDPATRSVTQADPSTILLRNRPLLVDEWQHVPAVWDVIRHSVDDDPHGGQFLLAGSA
;
A
#
# COMPACT_ATOMS: atom_id res chain seq x y z
N MET A 1 3.52 -3.11 14.72
CA MET A 1 2.79 -2.02 14.16
C MET A 1 3.41 -1.52 12.89
N ALA A 2 2.62 -1.32 11.87
CA ALA A 2 3.14 -1.03 10.55
C ALA A 2 3.08 0.45 10.17
N TYR A 3 3.16 1.34 11.15
CA TYR A 3 3.01 2.75 10.91
C TYR A 3 4.33 3.47 11.03
N LEU A 4 4.67 4.27 10.01
CA LEU A 4 5.89 5.07 10.00
C LEU A 4 5.54 6.54 9.84
N ARG A 5 5.86 7.32 10.85
CA ARG A 5 5.50 8.71 10.87
C ARG A 5 6.52 9.62 10.24
N ARG A 6 7.76 9.44 10.55
CA ARG A 6 8.83 10.22 10.00
C ARG A 6 9.66 9.31 9.20
N THR A 7 9.10 8.92 8.12
CA THR A 7 9.71 7.91 7.31
C THR A 7 11.02 8.39 6.77
N VAL A 8 12.03 7.65 7.04
CA VAL A 8 13.26 7.74 6.31
C VAL A 8 13.44 6.44 5.57
N ASP A 9 14.13 6.50 4.46
CA ASP A 9 14.27 5.33 3.60
C ASP A 9 14.83 4.13 4.33
N THR A 10 15.78 4.36 5.22
CA THR A 10 16.40 3.26 5.94
C THR A 10 15.43 2.52 6.84
N GLU A 11 14.55 3.25 7.53
CA GLU A 11 13.57 2.62 8.40
C GLU A 11 12.59 1.79 7.60
N LEU A 12 12.15 2.31 6.46
CA LEU A 12 11.22 1.60 5.61
C LEU A 12 11.88 0.34 5.05
N ASP A 13 13.13 0.42 4.63
CA ASP A 13 13.87 -0.73 4.15
C ASP A 13 13.96 -1.83 5.20
N GLU A 14 14.30 -1.44 6.43
CA GLU A 14 14.45 -2.41 7.49
C GLU A 14 13.15 -3.11 7.85
N LEU A 15 12.06 -2.36 7.89
CA LEU A 15 10.76 -2.92 8.25
C LEU A 15 10.12 -3.69 7.12
N PHE A 16 10.26 -3.20 5.89
CA PHE A 16 9.50 -3.75 4.78
C PHE A 16 9.88 -5.18 4.44
N ASP A 17 11.14 -5.52 4.62
CA ASP A 17 11.57 -6.88 4.36
C ASP A 17 11.01 -7.88 5.37
N ASP A 18 10.64 -7.39 6.55
CA ASP A 18 10.19 -8.26 7.64
C ASP A 18 8.68 -8.37 7.73
N VAL A 19 7.94 -7.44 7.14
CA VAL A 19 6.48 -7.44 7.24
C VAL A 19 5.86 -7.44 5.85
N PRO A 20 4.74 -8.14 5.66
CA PRO A 20 4.13 -8.25 4.34
C PRO A 20 3.43 -6.98 3.88
N ALA A 21 2.95 -6.15 4.79
CA ALA A 21 2.24 -4.93 4.42
C ALA A 21 2.52 -3.84 5.45
N ILE A 22 2.71 -2.62 4.97
CA ILE A 22 2.93 -1.46 5.82
C ILE A 22 1.95 -0.38 5.43
N ALA A 23 1.24 0.17 6.43
CA ALA A 23 0.38 1.33 6.21
C ALA A 23 1.13 2.58 6.62
N ILE A 24 1.13 3.57 5.76
CA ILE A 24 1.80 4.84 5.99
C ILE A 24 0.74 5.93 6.08
N ASP A 25 0.56 6.49 7.26
CA ASP A 25 -0.42 7.53 7.49
C ASP A 25 0.26 8.88 7.64
N GLY A 26 -0.53 9.93 7.52
CA GLY A 26 -0.06 11.27 7.81
C GLY A 26 -0.54 12.27 6.78
N PRO A 27 -0.16 13.54 6.96
CA PRO A 27 -0.52 14.57 6.02
C PRO A 27 0.02 14.26 4.63
N LYS A 28 -0.77 14.57 3.64
CA LYS A 28 -0.45 14.21 2.27
C LYS A 28 0.86 14.82 1.78
N ALA A 29 1.25 15.94 2.31
CA ALA A 29 2.31 16.75 1.72
C ALA A 29 3.72 16.43 2.19
N VAL A 30 3.95 15.38 2.92
CA VAL A 30 5.25 15.18 3.56
C VAL A 30 6.10 14.11 2.90
N GLY A 31 5.91 13.87 1.63
CA GLY A 31 6.79 12.97 0.88
C GLY A 31 6.60 11.49 1.13
N LYS A 32 5.58 11.09 1.88
CA LYS A 32 5.36 9.68 2.18
C LYS A 32 5.08 8.87 0.93
N THR A 33 4.33 9.43 -0.01
CA THR A 33 4.03 8.75 -1.27
C THR A 33 5.29 8.56 -2.09
N THR A 34 6.14 9.58 -2.13
CA THR A 34 7.39 9.50 -2.86
C THR A 34 8.28 8.40 -2.29
N THR A 35 8.39 8.36 -0.97
CA THR A 35 9.20 7.34 -0.31
C THR A 35 8.67 5.93 -0.62
N ALA A 36 7.37 5.76 -0.56
CA ALA A 36 6.75 4.47 -0.85
C ALA A 36 6.94 4.08 -2.31
N GLN A 37 6.84 5.05 -3.22
CA GLN A 37 7.01 4.77 -4.64
C GLN A 37 8.41 4.27 -4.98
N HIS A 38 9.42 4.71 -4.25
CA HIS A 38 10.78 4.23 -4.49
C HIS A 38 10.91 2.73 -4.25
N ARG A 39 10.04 2.15 -3.45
CA ARG A 39 10.10 0.74 -3.12
C ARG A 39 9.13 -0.10 -3.91
N ALA A 40 8.15 0.53 -4.54
CA ALA A 40 7.07 -0.20 -5.19
C ALA A 40 7.41 -0.52 -6.64
N GLU A 41 7.07 -1.73 -7.04
CA GLU A 41 7.13 -2.12 -8.45
C GLU A 41 5.86 -1.73 -9.17
N GLY A 42 4.75 -1.61 -8.46
CA GLY A 42 3.49 -1.18 -9.02
C GLY A 42 2.85 -0.13 -8.14
N THR A 43 2.04 0.73 -8.73
CA THR A 43 1.31 1.76 -8.01
C THR A 43 -0.15 1.75 -8.43
N LEU A 44 -1.04 1.76 -7.45
CA LEU A 44 -2.48 1.82 -7.67
C LEU A 44 -3.00 3.09 -6.99
N ARG A 45 -3.47 4.03 -7.79
CA ARG A 45 -3.91 5.32 -7.29
C ARG A 45 -5.44 5.36 -7.22
N LEU A 46 -5.97 5.20 -6.03
CA LEU A 46 -7.41 5.10 -5.85
C LEU A 46 -8.12 6.44 -5.80
N ASP A 47 -7.39 7.54 -5.87
CA ASP A 47 -7.98 8.85 -6.09
C ASP A 47 -8.32 9.08 -7.57
N ASP A 48 -7.81 8.25 -8.47
CA ASP A 48 -8.15 8.32 -9.88
C ASP A 48 -9.50 7.63 -10.12
N PRO A 49 -10.51 8.33 -10.70
CA PRO A 49 -11.85 7.76 -10.81
C PRO A 49 -11.94 6.45 -11.60
N ALA A 50 -11.20 6.34 -12.70
CA ALA A 50 -11.24 5.12 -13.50
C ALA A 50 -10.64 3.94 -12.74
N THR A 51 -9.49 4.14 -12.12
CA THR A 51 -8.84 3.12 -11.31
C THR A 51 -9.72 2.71 -10.14
N ARG A 52 -10.34 3.68 -9.49
CA ARG A 52 -11.23 3.43 -8.37
C ARG A 52 -12.43 2.59 -8.79
N SER A 53 -13.03 2.90 -9.93
CA SER A 53 -14.20 2.15 -10.41
C SER A 53 -13.88 0.70 -10.65
N VAL A 54 -12.76 0.41 -11.28
CA VAL A 54 -12.33 -0.96 -11.54
C VAL A 54 -12.09 -1.70 -10.23
N THR A 55 -11.42 -1.05 -9.29
CA THR A 55 -11.08 -1.67 -8.02
C THR A 55 -12.32 -1.89 -7.16
N GLN A 56 -13.29 -0.98 -7.21
CA GLN A 56 -14.54 -1.17 -6.49
C GLN A 56 -15.35 -2.34 -7.05
N ALA A 57 -15.32 -2.52 -8.36
CA ALA A 57 -16.04 -3.62 -8.99
C ALA A 57 -15.48 -4.97 -8.57
N ASP A 58 -14.17 -5.06 -8.43
CA ASP A 58 -13.52 -6.30 -7.99
C ASP A 58 -12.20 -5.97 -7.28
N PRO A 59 -12.25 -5.79 -5.97
CA PRO A 59 -11.03 -5.45 -5.22
C PRO A 59 -9.90 -6.46 -5.34
N SER A 60 -10.21 -7.72 -5.63
CA SER A 60 -9.17 -8.74 -5.74
C SER A 60 -8.26 -8.54 -6.94
N THR A 61 -8.64 -7.68 -7.88
CA THR A 61 -7.77 -7.39 -9.03
C THR A 61 -6.44 -6.80 -8.63
N ILE A 62 -6.34 -6.21 -7.44
CA ILE A 62 -5.05 -5.68 -6.99
C ILE A 62 -4.01 -6.78 -6.84
N LEU A 63 -4.42 -8.01 -6.60
CA LEU A 63 -3.49 -9.12 -6.42
C LEU A 63 -2.80 -9.53 -7.71
N LEU A 64 -3.29 -9.05 -8.85
CA LEU A 64 -2.70 -9.34 -10.15
C LEU A 64 -1.57 -8.37 -10.51
N ARG A 65 -1.37 -7.35 -9.69
CA ARG A 65 -0.36 -6.34 -9.98
C ARG A 65 1.00 -6.75 -9.42
N ASN A 66 2.03 -6.12 -9.95
CA ASN A 66 3.39 -6.40 -9.49
C ASN A 66 3.60 -5.97 -8.06
N ARG A 67 4.33 -6.76 -7.32
CA ARG A 67 4.65 -6.48 -5.92
C ARG A 67 6.13 -6.19 -5.78
N PRO A 68 6.51 -5.28 -4.89
CA PRO A 68 5.67 -4.58 -3.91
C PRO A 68 4.68 -3.63 -4.59
N LEU A 69 3.44 -3.63 -4.12
CA LEU A 69 2.40 -2.77 -4.66
C LEU A 69 2.10 -1.63 -3.69
N LEU A 70 2.18 -0.40 -4.18
CA LEU A 70 1.72 0.76 -3.43
C LEU A 70 0.25 1.01 -3.76
N VAL A 71 -0.60 0.97 -2.74
CA VAL A 71 -2.00 1.34 -2.87
C VAL A 71 -2.15 2.73 -2.26
N ASP A 72 -2.22 3.74 -3.13
CA ASP A 72 -2.29 5.14 -2.72
C ASP A 72 -3.73 5.57 -2.55
N GLU A 73 -4.00 6.31 -1.47
CA GLU A 73 -5.35 6.77 -1.10
C GLU A 73 -6.32 5.59 -0.97
N TRP A 74 -5.88 4.57 -0.25
CA TRP A 74 -6.62 3.31 -0.11
C TRP A 74 -8.01 3.50 0.51
N GLN A 75 -8.22 4.59 1.26
CA GLN A 75 -9.50 4.83 1.94
C GLN A 75 -10.66 5.04 0.96
N HIS A 76 -10.37 5.31 -0.31
CA HIS A 76 -11.43 5.41 -1.32
C HIS A 76 -12.04 4.06 -1.66
N VAL A 77 -11.32 2.98 -1.43
CA VAL A 77 -11.86 1.61 -1.60
C VAL A 77 -11.39 0.77 -0.42
N PRO A 78 -12.04 0.91 0.74
CA PRO A 78 -11.57 0.23 1.94
C PRO A 78 -11.51 -1.30 1.81
N ALA A 79 -12.28 -1.87 0.90
CA ALA A 79 -12.27 -3.32 0.69
C ALA A 79 -10.89 -3.87 0.29
N VAL A 80 -9.99 -3.02 -0.24
CA VAL A 80 -8.65 -3.50 -0.56
C VAL A 80 -7.90 -3.95 0.68
N TRP A 81 -8.22 -3.37 1.82
CA TRP A 81 -7.59 -3.77 3.08
C TRP A 81 -7.86 -5.23 3.40
N ASP A 82 -9.12 -5.66 3.24
CA ASP A 82 -9.49 -7.05 3.49
C ASP A 82 -8.83 -8.00 2.49
N VAL A 83 -8.76 -7.60 1.23
CA VAL A 83 -8.11 -8.41 0.21
C VAL A 83 -6.64 -8.61 0.54
N ILE A 84 -5.97 -7.54 0.93
CA ILE A 84 -4.56 -7.60 1.30
C ILE A 84 -4.38 -8.47 2.54
N ARG A 85 -5.25 -8.33 3.53
CA ARG A 85 -5.14 -9.09 4.76
C ARG A 85 -5.26 -10.59 4.50
N HIS A 86 -6.24 -10.99 3.68
CA HIS A 86 -6.40 -12.39 3.35
C HIS A 86 -5.21 -12.95 2.56
N SER A 87 -4.71 -12.16 1.63
CA SER A 87 -3.55 -12.57 0.84
C SER A 87 -2.32 -12.76 1.71
N VAL A 88 -2.13 -11.86 2.67
CA VAL A 88 -0.99 -11.91 3.58
C VAL A 88 -1.11 -13.08 4.56
N ASP A 89 -2.34 -13.40 4.98
CA ASP A 89 -2.55 -14.55 5.85
C ASP A 89 -2.17 -15.86 5.15
N ASP A 90 -2.43 -15.94 3.85
CA ASP A 90 -2.06 -17.12 3.06
C ASP A 90 -0.58 -17.18 2.74
N ASP A 91 0.06 -16.04 2.58
CA ASP A 91 1.46 -15.94 2.19
C ASP A 91 2.12 -14.76 2.91
N PRO A 92 2.67 -14.99 4.09
CA PRO A 92 3.13 -13.90 4.96
C PRO A 92 4.54 -13.39 4.69
N HIS A 93 5.15 -13.70 3.57
CA HIS A 93 6.50 -13.18 3.34
C HIS A 93 6.49 -11.65 3.24
N GLY A 94 7.61 -11.03 3.58
CA GLY A 94 7.71 -9.57 3.64
C GLY A 94 7.74 -8.90 2.28
N GLY A 95 7.58 -7.58 2.29
CA GLY A 95 7.82 -6.77 1.10
C GLY A 95 6.73 -6.86 0.04
N GLN A 96 5.47 -7.02 0.42
CA GLN A 96 4.41 -7.21 -0.57
C GLN A 96 3.58 -5.96 -0.84
N PHE A 97 3.16 -5.23 0.20
CA PHE A 97 2.22 -4.13 0.01
C PHE A 97 2.59 -2.91 0.83
N LEU A 98 2.36 -1.74 0.23
CA LEU A 98 2.43 -0.46 0.92
C LEU A 98 1.09 0.23 0.74
N LEU A 99 0.49 0.70 1.83
CA LEU A 99 -0.78 1.41 1.77
C LEU A 99 -0.55 2.83 2.26
N ALA A 100 -0.90 3.80 1.45
CA ALA A 100 -0.80 5.20 1.82
C ALA A 100 -2.17 5.84 1.82
N GLY A 101 -2.44 6.66 2.82
CA GLY A 101 -3.70 7.38 2.91
C GLY A 101 -3.48 8.75 3.52
N SER A 102 -4.42 9.64 3.25
CA SER A 102 -4.43 10.96 3.87
C SER A 102 -5.39 10.95 5.03
N ALA A 103 -4.96 11.48 6.14
CA ALA A 103 -5.82 11.56 7.31
C ALA A 103 -6.78 12.74 7.19
#